data_1e7b3a71e1fbc554ad1e197e0c53978c
#
_entry.id   1e7b3a71e1fbc554ad1e197e0c53978c
#
_cell.length_a   1.000
_cell.length_b   1.000
_cell.length_c   1.000
_cell.angle_alpha   90.00
_cell.angle_beta   90.00
_cell.angle_gamma   90.00
#
_symmetry.space_group_name_H-M   'P 1'
#
loop_
_entity.id
_entity.type
_entity.pdbx_description
1 polymer ?
#
loop_
_entity_poly.entity_id
_entity_poly.type
_entity_poly.pdbx_seq_one_letter_code
_entity_poly.pdbx_strand_id
1 'polypeptide(L)'
;AEQYNGFTERRVMDAFIRYGQQMIDRFGDRVKYWLTFNEQNIFHMPEAFKVSGYLRGDKTLRDLYLIQHHTMMAHVHLTQYLHDTKPGKLMGGMLAHQLVYPATCKPRDIFCAQQFDEFLNQNLLRVYAGEGYSPEVLAGVKREGFEDIYREDDLALLPTVKNDFMAFSYYASRSLDSDAIPENTPVNDYLLHGDKPNPWLKATEWNWQIDPLGFRTIITRYYNDWRLPVFPIENGIGVIESWDGVNMIEDDYRIDYHREHI
;
A
#
# COMPACT_ATOMS: atom_id res chain seq x y z
N ALA A 1 -11.35 -10.06 -15.08
CA ALA A 1 -10.06 -9.33 -15.04
C ALA A 1 -9.10 -9.84 -16.11
N GLU A 2 -8.78 -11.12 -16.14
CA GLU A 2 -7.80 -11.72 -17.06
C GLU A 2 -8.08 -11.41 -18.54
N GLN A 3 -9.33 -11.51 -18.98
CA GLN A 3 -9.74 -11.23 -20.36
C GLN A 3 -9.42 -9.78 -20.79
N TYR A 4 -9.37 -8.84 -19.83
CA TYR A 4 -9.22 -7.42 -20.05
C TYR A 4 -7.94 -6.85 -19.45
N ASN A 5 -6.96 -7.69 -19.17
CA ASN A 5 -5.67 -7.29 -18.64
C ASN A 5 -5.72 -6.53 -17.28
N GLY A 6 -6.64 -6.93 -16.41
CA GLY A 6 -6.73 -6.41 -15.06
C GLY A 6 -7.17 -4.95 -14.98
N PHE A 7 -6.72 -4.27 -13.94
CA PHE A 7 -7.08 -2.87 -13.65
C PHE A 7 -6.39 -1.83 -14.55
N THR A 8 -5.67 -2.21 -15.59
CA THR A 8 -5.30 -1.26 -16.66
C THR A 8 -6.54 -0.76 -17.42
N GLU A 9 -7.64 -1.49 -17.34
CA GLU A 9 -8.87 -1.20 -18.07
C GLU A 9 -9.99 -0.72 -17.11
N ARG A 10 -10.53 0.47 -17.38
CA ARG A 10 -11.61 1.07 -16.58
C ARG A 10 -12.84 0.15 -16.43
N ARG A 11 -13.18 -0.60 -17.47
CA ARG A 11 -14.29 -1.59 -17.39
C ARG A 11 -14.08 -2.68 -16.33
N VAL A 12 -12.84 -3.00 -15.98
CA VAL A 12 -12.54 -3.92 -14.87
C VAL A 12 -12.82 -3.25 -13.54
N MET A 13 -12.43 -1.97 -13.40
CA MET A 13 -12.82 -1.15 -12.26
C MET A 13 -14.34 -1.12 -12.09
N ASP A 14 -15.08 -0.81 -13.16
CA ASP A 14 -16.55 -0.75 -13.12
C ASP A 14 -17.17 -2.11 -12.75
N ALA A 15 -16.61 -3.21 -13.23
CA ALA A 15 -17.05 -4.55 -12.88
C ALA A 15 -16.77 -4.86 -11.39
N PHE A 16 -15.62 -4.43 -10.86
CA PHE A 16 -15.27 -4.59 -9.46
C PHE A 16 -16.20 -3.75 -8.55
N ILE A 17 -16.53 -2.52 -8.94
CA ILE A 17 -17.48 -1.68 -8.22
C ILE A 17 -18.84 -2.39 -8.13
N ARG A 18 -19.38 -2.88 -9.24
CA ARG A 18 -20.66 -3.63 -9.22
C ARG A 18 -20.60 -4.88 -8.33
N TYR A 19 -19.49 -5.62 -8.37
CA TYR A 19 -19.28 -6.76 -7.50
C TYR A 19 -19.26 -6.35 -6.02
N GLY A 20 -18.51 -5.31 -5.66
CA GLY A 20 -18.43 -4.79 -4.30
C GLY A 20 -19.78 -4.29 -3.77
N GLN A 21 -20.58 -3.60 -4.62
CA GLN A 21 -21.92 -3.18 -4.27
C GLN A 21 -22.82 -4.37 -3.92
N GLN A 22 -22.79 -5.45 -4.72
CA GLN A 22 -23.54 -6.67 -4.41
C GLN A 22 -23.09 -7.33 -3.11
N MET A 23 -21.78 -7.30 -2.81
CA MET A 23 -21.25 -7.80 -1.54
C MET A 23 -21.73 -6.97 -0.35
N ILE A 24 -21.73 -5.64 -0.47
CA ILE A 24 -22.25 -4.71 0.54
C ILE A 24 -23.75 -4.92 0.75
N ASP A 25 -24.53 -5.04 -0.30
CA ASP A 25 -25.99 -5.27 -0.22
C ASP A 25 -26.31 -6.56 0.53
N ARG A 26 -25.58 -7.64 0.19
CA ARG A 26 -25.83 -8.98 0.73
C ARG A 26 -25.33 -9.18 2.15
N PHE A 27 -24.20 -8.59 2.50
CA PHE A 27 -23.50 -8.86 3.75
C PHE A 27 -23.38 -7.65 4.68
N GLY A 28 -23.70 -6.44 4.21
CA GLY A 28 -23.52 -5.20 4.95
C GLY A 28 -24.20 -5.19 6.32
N ASP A 29 -25.34 -5.84 6.48
CA ASP A 29 -26.03 -5.89 7.78
C ASP A 29 -25.26 -6.72 8.83
N ARG A 30 -24.44 -7.69 8.41
CA ARG A 30 -23.69 -8.62 9.27
C ARG A 30 -22.24 -8.25 9.45
N VAL A 31 -21.64 -7.52 8.49
CA VAL A 31 -20.23 -7.13 8.50
C VAL A 31 -20.13 -5.67 8.91
N LYS A 32 -19.28 -5.37 9.89
CA LYS A 32 -19.10 -4.00 10.40
C LYS A 32 -17.94 -3.28 9.72
N TYR A 33 -16.80 -3.97 9.54
CA TYR A 33 -15.56 -3.42 9.01
C TYR A 33 -15.30 -3.95 7.61
N TRP A 34 -15.00 -3.06 6.68
CA TRP A 34 -14.80 -3.37 5.26
C TRP A 34 -13.46 -2.86 4.77
N LEU A 35 -12.84 -3.64 3.90
CA LEU A 35 -11.67 -3.28 3.12
C LEU A 35 -11.93 -3.68 1.67
N THR A 36 -11.54 -2.85 0.73
CA THR A 36 -11.73 -3.14 -0.71
C THR A 36 -10.60 -3.96 -1.29
N PHE A 37 -9.37 -3.59 -0.93
CA PHE A 37 -8.15 -4.22 -1.44
C PHE A 37 -7.22 -4.56 -0.28
N ASN A 38 -6.53 -5.68 -0.42
CA ASN A 38 -5.38 -6.00 0.41
C ASN A 38 -4.17 -5.27 -0.14
N GLU A 39 -3.39 -4.62 0.74
CA GLU A 39 -2.09 -4.02 0.40
C GLU A 39 -2.11 -3.21 -0.90
N GLN A 40 -3.04 -2.27 -1.02
CA GLN A 40 -3.34 -1.57 -2.28
C GLN A 40 -2.13 -0.86 -2.88
N ASN A 41 -1.17 -0.41 -2.08
CA ASN A 41 0.02 0.28 -2.54
C ASN A 41 1.02 -0.62 -3.28
N ILE A 42 1.06 -1.93 -3.01
CA ILE A 42 1.98 -2.82 -3.74
C ILE A 42 1.60 -3.00 -5.21
N PHE A 43 0.36 -2.66 -5.60
CA PHE A 43 -0.06 -2.70 -6.99
C PHE A 43 0.72 -1.73 -7.89
N HIS A 44 1.42 -0.77 -7.31
CA HIS A 44 2.33 0.15 -8.00
C HIS A 44 3.74 -0.40 -8.16
N MET A 45 4.05 -1.48 -7.44
CA MET A 45 5.38 -2.08 -7.50
C MET A 45 5.47 -3.03 -8.71
N PRO A 46 6.60 -3.04 -9.42
CA PRO A 46 6.78 -3.88 -10.59
C PRO A 46 6.51 -5.38 -10.36
N GLU A 47 6.84 -5.88 -9.17
CA GLU A 47 6.67 -7.28 -8.80
C GLU A 47 5.20 -7.67 -8.58
N ALA A 48 4.37 -6.71 -8.21
CA ALA A 48 2.97 -6.95 -7.84
C ALA A 48 1.99 -6.85 -9.03
N PHE A 49 2.46 -6.67 -10.24
CA PHE A 49 1.62 -6.56 -11.44
C PHE A 49 0.59 -7.68 -11.56
N LYS A 50 1.00 -8.91 -11.29
CA LYS A 50 0.11 -10.08 -11.41
C LYS A 50 -1.05 -10.06 -10.42
N VAL A 51 -0.84 -9.52 -9.21
CA VAL A 51 -1.92 -9.44 -8.20
C VAL A 51 -3.00 -8.43 -8.56
N SER A 52 -2.68 -7.43 -9.39
CA SER A 52 -3.68 -6.52 -9.97
C SER A 52 -4.44 -7.11 -11.17
N GLY A 53 -4.17 -8.36 -11.51
CA GLY A 53 -4.77 -9.05 -12.64
C GLY A 53 -4.17 -8.69 -14.01
N TYR A 54 -3.00 -8.07 -14.02
CA TYR A 54 -2.24 -7.79 -15.23
C TYR A 54 -1.45 -9.02 -15.64
N LEU A 55 -1.87 -9.71 -16.71
CA LEU A 55 -1.33 -11.01 -17.09
C LEU A 55 -0.68 -11.05 -18.47
N ARG A 56 -0.80 -9.99 -19.26
CA ARG A 56 -0.39 -9.98 -20.68
C ARG A 56 0.52 -8.80 -20.98
N GLY A 57 1.44 -9.06 -21.91
CA GLY A 57 2.37 -8.05 -22.41
C GLY A 57 3.45 -7.66 -21.42
N ASP A 58 4.29 -6.76 -21.85
CA ASP A 58 5.31 -6.15 -21.00
C ASP A 58 4.66 -5.02 -20.18
N LYS A 59 5.00 -4.98 -18.90
CA LYS A 59 4.56 -3.92 -17.99
C LYS A 59 5.19 -2.59 -18.40
N THR A 60 4.42 -1.53 -18.36
CA THR A 60 4.90 -0.17 -18.56
C THR A 60 4.68 0.65 -17.29
N LEU A 61 5.45 1.72 -17.14
CA LEU A 61 5.24 2.67 -16.05
C LEU A 61 3.81 3.24 -16.08
N ARG A 62 3.28 3.52 -17.28
CA ARG A 62 1.90 3.98 -17.46
C ARG A 62 0.87 2.99 -16.92
N ASP A 63 1.08 1.69 -17.13
CA ASP A 63 0.16 0.65 -16.62
C ASP A 63 0.11 0.65 -15.11
N LEU A 64 1.24 0.90 -14.43
CA LEU A 64 1.28 1.04 -12.97
C LEU A 64 0.40 2.19 -12.49
N TYR A 65 0.48 3.36 -13.13
CA TYR A 65 -0.35 4.51 -12.80
C TYR A 65 -1.84 4.26 -13.08
N LEU A 66 -2.18 3.58 -14.18
CA LEU A 66 -3.55 3.17 -14.49
C LEU A 66 -4.12 2.24 -13.42
N ILE A 67 -3.36 1.22 -13.02
CA ILE A 67 -3.79 0.28 -11.97
C ILE A 67 -3.99 1.01 -10.64
N GLN A 68 -3.06 1.87 -10.27
CA GLN A 68 -3.17 2.70 -9.07
C GLN A 68 -4.46 3.51 -9.06
N HIS A 69 -4.69 4.25 -10.14
CA HIS A 69 -5.85 5.12 -10.24
C HIS A 69 -7.15 4.34 -10.24
N HIS A 70 -7.27 3.29 -11.07
CA HIS A 70 -8.51 2.52 -11.16
C HIS A 70 -8.83 1.75 -9.87
N THR A 71 -7.83 1.23 -9.17
CA THR A 71 -8.09 0.58 -7.86
C THR A 71 -8.48 1.61 -6.80
N MET A 72 -7.88 2.80 -6.82
CA MET A 72 -8.26 3.88 -5.91
C MET A 72 -9.68 4.39 -6.18
N MET A 73 -10.05 4.58 -7.45
CA MET A 73 -11.41 4.98 -7.81
C MET A 73 -12.44 3.92 -7.41
N ALA A 74 -12.11 2.63 -7.61
CA ALA A 74 -12.98 1.55 -7.15
C ALA A 74 -13.18 1.59 -5.63
N HIS A 75 -12.11 1.84 -4.87
CA HIS A 75 -12.17 2.01 -3.42
C HIS A 75 -13.07 3.18 -3.02
N VAL A 76 -12.88 4.35 -3.61
CA VAL A 76 -13.66 5.57 -3.31
C VAL A 76 -15.14 5.37 -3.60
N HIS A 77 -15.50 4.83 -4.76
CA HIS A 77 -16.89 4.53 -5.10
C HIS A 77 -17.54 3.54 -4.14
N LEU A 78 -16.83 2.51 -3.70
CA LEU A 78 -17.36 1.52 -2.75
C LEU A 78 -17.45 2.08 -1.33
N THR A 79 -16.54 2.96 -0.93
CA THR A 79 -16.61 3.67 0.34
C THR A 79 -17.86 4.55 0.39
N GLN A 80 -18.08 5.36 -0.65
CA GLN A 80 -19.29 6.17 -0.76
C GLN A 80 -20.54 5.31 -0.73
N TYR A 81 -20.59 4.25 -1.53
CA TYR A 81 -21.74 3.35 -1.58
C TYR A 81 -22.04 2.70 -0.23
N LEU A 82 -21.02 2.26 0.51
CA LEU A 82 -21.21 1.70 1.86
C LEU A 82 -21.82 2.73 2.81
N HIS A 83 -21.29 3.95 2.83
CA HIS A 83 -21.77 5.01 3.71
C HIS A 83 -23.22 5.40 3.39
N ASP A 84 -23.58 5.47 2.10
CA ASP A 84 -24.92 5.86 1.65
C ASP A 84 -25.98 4.78 1.94
N THR A 85 -25.59 3.49 1.81
CA THR A 85 -26.56 2.38 1.86
C THR A 85 -26.57 1.61 3.18
N LYS A 86 -25.49 1.68 3.95
CA LYS A 86 -25.31 0.93 5.20
C LYS A 86 -24.75 1.82 6.33
N PRO A 87 -25.57 2.76 6.85
CA PRO A 87 -25.12 3.67 7.92
C PRO A 87 -24.55 2.92 9.14
N GLY A 88 -23.42 3.39 9.65
CA GLY A 88 -22.73 2.79 10.80
C GLY A 88 -21.83 1.60 10.47
N LYS A 89 -21.70 1.22 9.19
CA LYS A 89 -20.63 0.34 8.72
C LYS A 89 -19.42 1.17 8.36
N LEU A 90 -18.23 0.58 8.49
CA LEU A 90 -16.97 1.30 8.44
C LEU A 90 -16.10 0.77 7.30
N MET A 91 -15.60 1.69 6.47
CA MET A 91 -14.64 1.38 5.40
C MET A 91 -13.24 1.86 5.78
N GLY A 92 -12.24 1.01 5.59
CA GLY A 92 -10.83 1.35 5.71
C GLY A 92 -10.07 1.17 4.40
N GLY A 93 -8.99 1.92 4.25
CA GLY A 93 -7.96 1.65 3.26
C GLY A 93 -6.84 0.83 3.89
N MET A 94 -6.20 -0.05 3.12
CA MET A 94 -5.19 -0.98 3.63
C MET A 94 -3.93 -0.95 2.77
N LEU A 95 -2.79 -0.72 3.40
CA LEU A 95 -1.47 -0.64 2.78
C LEU A 95 -0.52 -1.72 3.33
N ALA A 96 0.41 -2.19 2.49
CA ALA A 96 1.65 -2.82 2.96
C ALA A 96 2.62 -1.70 3.34
N HIS A 97 2.75 -1.39 4.62
CA HIS A 97 3.61 -0.30 5.04
C HIS A 97 4.94 -0.80 5.59
N GLN A 98 5.97 -0.59 4.82
CA GLN A 98 7.36 -0.75 5.26
C GLN A 98 7.92 0.64 5.54
N LEU A 99 8.45 0.86 6.75
CA LEU A 99 9.16 2.10 7.02
C LEU A 99 10.47 2.10 6.24
N VAL A 100 10.69 3.12 5.44
CA VAL A 100 11.90 3.26 4.63
C VAL A 100 12.82 4.31 5.25
N TYR A 101 13.96 3.85 5.76
CA TYR A 101 15.01 4.72 6.29
C TYR A 101 15.92 5.22 5.16
N PRO A 102 16.50 6.43 5.27
CA PRO A 102 17.68 6.76 4.49
C PRO A 102 18.84 5.87 4.95
N ALA A 103 19.66 5.34 4.02
CA ALA A 103 20.81 4.50 4.38
C ALA A 103 21.85 5.26 5.20
N THR A 104 21.94 6.58 5.01
CA THR A 104 22.81 7.48 5.77
C THR A 104 22.11 8.83 6.02
N CYS A 105 22.76 9.74 6.76
CA CYS A 105 22.29 11.12 6.90
C CYS A 105 22.61 12.01 5.67
N LYS A 106 23.05 11.44 4.56
CA LYS A 106 23.26 12.14 3.29
C LYS A 106 21.95 12.75 2.80
N PRO A 107 21.91 14.06 2.45
CA PRO A 107 20.66 14.71 2.01
C PRO A 107 19.94 13.99 0.88
N ARG A 108 20.66 13.39 -0.06
CA ARG A 108 20.07 12.63 -1.17
C ARG A 108 19.41 11.33 -0.71
N ASP A 109 19.97 10.62 0.28
CA ASP A 109 19.35 9.42 0.86
C ASP A 109 18.03 9.77 1.55
N ILE A 110 18.04 10.86 2.33
CA ILE A 110 16.83 11.36 3.01
C ILE A 110 15.76 11.73 1.99
N PHE A 111 16.15 12.46 0.93
CA PHE A 111 15.21 12.87 -0.11
C PHE A 111 14.62 11.68 -0.88
N CYS A 112 15.44 10.70 -1.26
CA CYS A 112 14.95 9.47 -1.94
C CYS A 112 13.99 8.67 -1.07
N ALA A 113 14.31 8.49 0.22
CA ALA A 113 13.42 7.79 1.16
C ALA A 113 12.08 8.53 1.32
N GLN A 114 12.11 9.86 1.40
CA GLN A 114 10.90 10.67 1.48
C GLN A 114 10.06 10.60 0.20
N GLN A 115 10.68 10.72 -0.98
CA GLN A 115 9.97 10.61 -2.26
C GLN A 115 9.31 9.24 -2.43
N PHE A 116 10.01 8.18 -2.03
CA PHE A 116 9.47 6.84 -2.09
C PHE A 116 8.26 6.66 -1.15
N ASP A 117 8.35 7.14 0.09
CA ASP A 117 7.24 7.12 1.04
C ASP A 117 6.04 7.93 0.54
N GLU A 118 6.28 9.13 0.00
CA GLU A 118 5.22 9.99 -0.57
C GLU A 118 4.50 9.28 -1.72
N PHE A 119 5.26 8.70 -2.65
CA PHE A 119 4.69 8.01 -3.79
C PHE A 119 3.93 6.73 -3.40
N LEU A 120 4.55 5.89 -2.55
CA LEU A 120 4.02 4.56 -2.26
C LEU A 120 2.92 4.58 -1.21
N ASN A 121 3.06 5.41 -0.17
CA ASN A 121 2.20 5.38 1.01
C ASN A 121 1.37 6.65 1.17
N GLN A 122 2.02 7.81 1.30
CA GLN A 122 1.34 9.04 1.68
C GLN A 122 0.30 9.49 0.65
N ASN A 123 0.56 9.27 -0.63
CA ASN A 123 -0.39 9.56 -1.70
C ASN A 123 -1.73 8.83 -1.52
N LEU A 124 -1.70 7.56 -1.11
CA LEU A 124 -2.92 6.79 -0.87
C LEU A 124 -3.58 7.18 0.45
N LEU A 125 -2.77 7.40 1.49
CA LEU A 125 -3.27 7.83 2.79
C LEU A 125 -4.01 9.17 2.72
N ARG A 126 -3.56 10.10 1.87
CA ARG A 126 -4.25 11.36 1.58
C ARG A 126 -5.65 11.10 1.03
N VAL A 127 -5.78 10.21 0.06
CA VAL A 127 -7.10 9.86 -0.51
C VAL A 127 -7.98 9.22 0.57
N TYR A 128 -7.45 8.31 1.37
CA TYR A 128 -8.20 7.69 2.47
C TYR A 128 -8.65 8.72 3.52
N ALA A 129 -7.88 9.80 3.70
CA ALA A 129 -8.24 10.89 4.58
C ALA A 129 -9.20 11.91 3.96
N GLY A 130 -9.54 11.78 2.67
CA GLY A 130 -10.41 12.72 1.96
C GLY A 130 -9.71 13.99 1.47
N GLU A 131 -8.40 13.91 1.13
CA GLU A 131 -7.62 15.06 0.64
C GLU A 131 -7.33 15.01 -0.87
N GLY A 132 -7.53 13.87 -1.52
CA GLY A 132 -7.11 13.65 -2.91
C GLY A 132 -5.64 13.26 -3.04
N TYR A 133 -5.15 13.17 -4.29
CA TYR A 133 -3.76 12.79 -4.56
C TYR A 133 -2.74 13.85 -4.13
N SER A 134 -1.55 13.38 -3.78
CA SER A 134 -0.41 14.24 -3.47
C SER A 134 -0.05 15.15 -4.63
N PRO A 135 0.18 16.47 -4.39
CA PRO A 135 0.65 17.38 -5.43
C PRO A 135 1.99 16.96 -6.06
N GLU A 136 2.87 16.34 -5.29
CA GLU A 136 4.16 15.82 -5.78
C GLU A 136 3.95 14.66 -6.76
N VAL A 137 3.04 13.74 -6.44
CA VAL A 137 2.70 12.62 -7.32
C VAL A 137 2.04 13.13 -8.60
N LEU A 138 1.09 14.05 -8.50
CA LEU A 138 0.47 14.67 -9.69
C LEU A 138 1.49 15.42 -10.56
N ALA A 139 2.45 16.11 -9.96
CA ALA A 139 3.54 16.72 -10.70
C ALA A 139 4.44 15.69 -11.38
N GLY A 140 4.68 14.54 -10.73
CA GLY A 140 5.37 13.40 -11.32
C GLY A 140 4.64 12.83 -12.53
N VAL A 141 3.36 12.56 -12.39
CA VAL A 141 2.48 12.11 -13.48
C VAL A 141 2.54 13.04 -14.69
N LYS A 142 2.56 14.36 -14.45
CA LYS A 142 2.68 15.37 -15.50
C LYS A 142 4.04 15.33 -16.19
N ARG A 143 5.12 15.13 -15.45
CA ARG A 143 6.47 14.99 -16.04
C ARG A 143 6.57 13.78 -16.96
N GLU A 144 5.86 12.69 -16.62
CA GLU A 144 5.80 11.47 -17.44
C GLU A 144 4.82 11.59 -18.63
N GLY A 145 4.03 12.66 -18.72
CA GLY A 145 3.03 12.83 -19.77
C GLY A 145 1.82 11.91 -19.63
N PHE A 146 1.43 11.56 -18.40
CA PHE A 146 0.35 10.63 -18.09
C PHE A 146 -0.91 11.30 -17.53
N GLU A 147 -1.07 12.62 -17.68
CA GLU A 147 -2.21 13.36 -17.11
C GLU A 147 -3.57 12.85 -17.60
N ASP A 148 -3.64 12.29 -18.79
CA ASP A 148 -4.86 11.76 -19.38
C ASP A 148 -5.42 10.52 -18.65
N ILE A 149 -4.61 9.89 -17.76
CA ILE A 149 -5.08 8.83 -16.86
C ILE A 149 -6.12 9.38 -15.87
N TYR A 150 -5.92 10.63 -15.41
CA TYR A 150 -6.68 11.24 -14.33
C TYR A 150 -7.77 12.15 -14.88
N ARG A 151 -9.00 11.65 -14.94
CA ARG A 151 -10.16 12.43 -15.38
C ARG A 151 -10.53 13.50 -14.35
N GLU A 152 -11.05 14.62 -14.80
CA GLU A 152 -11.43 15.73 -13.91
C GLU A 152 -12.51 15.32 -12.90
N ASP A 153 -13.51 14.55 -13.32
CA ASP A 153 -14.58 14.03 -12.45
C ASP A 153 -14.04 13.01 -11.42
N ASP A 154 -13.10 12.14 -11.80
CA ASP A 154 -12.42 11.25 -10.85
C ASP A 154 -11.66 12.06 -9.79
N LEU A 155 -10.85 13.03 -10.21
CA LEU A 155 -10.11 13.87 -9.29
C LEU A 155 -11.01 14.71 -8.38
N ALA A 156 -12.15 15.19 -8.89
CA ALA A 156 -13.13 15.93 -8.11
C ALA A 156 -13.83 15.05 -7.05
N LEU A 157 -13.97 13.75 -7.31
CA LEU A 157 -14.60 12.81 -6.37
C LEU A 157 -13.68 12.45 -5.19
N LEU A 158 -12.38 12.32 -5.41
CA LEU A 158 -11.42 11.86 -4.39
C LEU A 158 -11.55 12.59 -3.04
N PRO A 159 -11.58 13.94 -2.97
CA PRO A 159 -11.65 14.65 -1.70
C PRO A 159 -13.05 14.68 -1.05
N THR A 160 -14.05 14.09 -1.69
CA THR A 160 -15.40 14.07 -1.15
C THR A 160 -15.71 12.85 -0.30
N VAL A 161 -14.82 11.85 -0.31
CA VAL A 161 -15.00 10.57 0.38
C VAL A 161 -13.85 10.35 1.35
N LYS A 162 -14.19 10.03 2.59
CA LYS A 162 -13.24 9.79 3.66
C LYS A 162 -13.45 8.40 4.27
N ASN A 163 -12.36 7.70 4.54
CA ASN A 163 -12.39 6.43 5.26
C ASN A 163 -12.65 6.63 6.76
N ASP A 164 -13.14 5.58 7.40
CA ASP A 164 -13.41 5.58 8.83
C ASP A 164 -12.18 5.17 9.66
N PHE A 165 -11.26 4.42 9.07
CA PHE A 165 -10.01 3.98 9.68
C PHE A 165 -8.94 3.74 8.63
N MET A 166 -7.68 3.71 9.06
CA MET A 166 -6.53 3.34 8.26
C MET A 166 -5.97 2.02 8.71
N ALA A 167 -5.89 1.05 7.79
CA ALA A 167 -5.32 -0.26 8.06
C ALA A 167 -4.00 -0.44 7.33
N PHE A 168 -3.14 -1.30 7.88
CA PHE A 168 -1.90 -1.68 7.21
C PHE A 168 -1.40 -3.05 7.68
N SER A 169 -0.58 -3.68 6.83
CA SER A 169 0.31 -4.78 7.19
C SER A 169 1.71 -4.23 7.48
N TYR A 170 2.38 -4.84 8.45
CA TYR A 170 3.77 -4.53 8.77
C TYR A 170 4.55 -5.80 9.08
N TYR A 171 5.65 -6.00 8.38
CA TYR A 171 6.52 -7.16 8.56
C TYR A 171 7.98 -6.76 8.76
N ALA A 172 8.43 -5.69 8.11
CA ALA A 172 9.81 -5.28 8.11
C ALA A 172 9.98 -3.80 7.74
N SER A 173 11.09 -3.22 8.12
CA SER A 173 11.58 -1.94 7.60
C SER A 173 12.60 -2.16 6.48
N ARG A 174 12.86 -1.10 5.71
CA ARG A 174 13.83 -1.06 4.61
C ARG A 174 14.75 0.15 4.77
N SER A 175 15.85 0.20 4.03
CA SER A 175 16.59 1.45 3.85
C SER A 175 17.03 1.64 2.40
N LEU A 176 17.12 2.92 1.99
CA LEU A 176 17.48 3.33 0.63
C LEU A 176 18.84 4.02 0.60
N ASP A 177 19.73 3.49 -0.24
CA ASP A 177 21.00 4.09 -0.61
C ASP A 177 20.88 4.76 -1.97
N SER A 178 20.89 6.09 -1.98
CA SER A 178 20.71 6.87 -3.20
C SER A 178 21.88 6.74 -4.20
N ASP A 179 23.06 6.29 -3.76
CA ASP A 179 24.19 6.08 -4.67
C ASP A 179 24.00 4.82 -5.53
N ALA A 180 23.19 3.88 -5.09
CA ALA A 180 22.85 2.69 -5.84
C ALA A 180 21.68 2.89 -6.83
N ILE A 181 20.97 4.03 -6.76
CA ILE A 181 19.82 4.32 -7.63
C ILE A 181 20.33 5.07 -8.88
N PRO A 182 20.24 4.49 -10.09
CA PRO A 182 20.62 5.17 -11.32
C PRO A 182 19.86 6.49 -11.54
N GLU A 183 20.46 7.40 -12.31
CA GLU A 183 19.77 8.61 -12.73
C GLU A 183 18.51 8.28 -13.55
N ASN A 184 17.45 9.07 -13.36
CA ASN A 184 16.16 8.91 -14.05
C ASN A 184 15.42 7.60 -13.73
N THR A 185 15.79 6.88 -12.66
CA THR A 185 15.02 5.74 -12.18
C THR A 185 13.64 6.22 -11.71
N PRO A 186 12.54 5.61 -12.18
CA PRO A 186 11.21 5.88 -11.63
C PRO A 186 11.15 5.55 -10.14
N VAL A 187 10.39 6.33 -9.36
CA VAL A 187 10.25 6.13 -7.91
C VAL A 187 9.78 4.72 -7.55
N ASN A 188 8.95 4.11 -8.39
CA ASN A 188 8.48 2.72 -8.26
C ASN A 188 9.62 1.70 -8.16
N ASP A 189 10.75 2.00 -8.79
CA ASP A 189 11.90 1.08 -8.93
C ASP A 189 13.01 1.39 -7.91
N TYR A 190 12.82 2.35 -7.00
CA TYR A 190 13.86 2.73 -6.04
C TYR A 190 14.33 1.56 -5.18
N LEU A 191 13.41 0.71 -4.70
CA LEU A 191 13.80 -0.47 -3.91
C LEU A 191 14.51 -1.54 -4.75
N LEU A 192 14.28 -1.62 -6.06
CA LEU A 192 15.01 -2.58 -6.92
C LEU A 192 16.51 -2.29 -6.97
N HIS A 193 16.90 -1.04 -6.82
CA HIS A 193 18.28 -0.61 -6.96
C HIS A 193 18.91 -0.19 -5.64
N GLY A 194 18.16 0.53 -4.80
CA GLY A 194 18.66 1.19 -3.59
C GLY A 194 18.40 0.45 -2.30
N ASP A 195 17.72 -0.72 -2.30
CA ASP A 195 17.47 -1.47 -1.07
C ASP A 195 18.78 -1.93 -0.42
N LYS A 196 18.97 -1.54 0.82
CA LYS A 196 20.18 -1.82 1.60
C LYS A 196 19.81 -2.24 3.02
N PRO A 197 20.40 -3.32 3.55
CA PRO A 197 20.18 -3.70 4.93
C PRO A 197 20.54 -2.57 5.89
N ASN A 198 19.67 -2.28 6.85
CA ASN A 198 19.96 -1.38 7.94
C ASN A 198 20.92 -2.09 8.92
N PRO A 199 22.14 -1.59 9.14
CA PRO A 199 23.15 -2.27 9.96
C PRO A 199 22.78 -2.34 11.46
N TRP A 200 21.75 -1.62 11.88
CA TRP A 200 21.29 -1.56 13.26
C TRP A 200 20.13 -2.52 13.57
N LEU A 201 19.61 -3.21 12.55
CA LEU A 201 18.48 -4.12 12.68
C LEU A 201 18.93 -5.57 12.42
N LYS A 202 18.39 -6.49 13.20
CA LYS A 202 18.48 -7.92 12.89
C LYS A 202 17.56 -8.25 11.72
N ALA A 203 17.94 -9.22 10.92
CA ALA A 203 17.11 -9.74 9.84
C ALA A 203 16.92 -11.24 9.96
N THR A 204 15.81 -11.73 9.45
CA THR A 204 15.55 -13.17 9.29
C THR A 204 16.28 -13.72 8.07
N GLU A 205 16.19 -15.06 7.87
CA GLU A 205 16.70 -15.71 6.66
C GLU A 205 16.00 -15.25 5.36
N TRP A 206 14.82 -14.62 5.48
CA TRP A 206 14.11 -13.97 4.38
C TRP A 206 14.57 -12.52 4.13
N ASN A 207 15.61 -12.07 4.84
CA ASN A 207 16.07 -10.68 4.87
C ASN A 207 15.00 -9.66 5.35
N TRP A 208 14.04 -10.12 6.14
CA TRP A 208 13.09 -9.23 6.79
C TRP A 208 13.71 -8.65 8.04
N GLN A 209 13.83 -7.34 8.08
CA GLN A 209 14.44 -6.61 9.19
C GLN A 209 13.43 -6.42 10.32
N ILE A 210 13.78 -6.88 11.50
CA ILE A 210 12.94 -6.82 12.70
C ILE A 210 13.06 -5.43 13.32
N ASP A 211 11.97 -4.67 13.28
CA ASP A 211 11.99 -3.27 13.71
C ASP A 211 10.71 -2.85 14.46
N PRO A 212 10.63 -3.14 15.76
CA PRO A 212 9.50 -2.71 16.61
C PRO A 212 9.32 -1.19 16.68
N LEU A 213 10.45 -0.43 16.64
CA LEU A 213 10.39 1.03 16.64
C LEU A 213 9.84 1.58 15.32
N GLY A 214 10.14 0.94 14.21
CA GLY A 214 9.55 1.25 12.91
C GLY A 214 8.04 1.07 12.91
N PHE A 215 7.56 -0.04 13.47
CA PHE A 215 6.13 -0.29 13.64
C PHE A 215 5.45 0.80 14.47
N ARG A 216 6.00 1.11 15.64
CA ARG A 216 5.50 2.20 16.49
C ARG A 216 5.52 3.56 15.77
N THR A 217 6.58 3.83 14.99
CA THR A 217 6.72 5.07 14.24
C THR A 217 5.58 5.22 13.22
N ILE A 218 5.25 4.16 12.48
CA ILE A 218 4.16 4.17 11.50
C ILE A 218 2.82 4.44 12.17
N ILE A 219 2.48 3.73 13.26
CA ILE A 219 1.24 3.93 14.01
C ILE A 219 1.13 5.39 14.48
N THR A 220 2.23 5.92 15.04
CA THR A 220 2.27 7.29 15.56
C THR A 220 2.08 8.32 14.45
N ARG A 221 2.76 8.14 13.31
CA ARG A 221 2.62 9.01 12.12
C ARG A 221 1.20 8.98 11.58
N TYR A 222 0.62 7.79 11.35
CA TYR A 222 -0.75 7.66 10.86
C TYR A 222 -1.75 8.45 11.71
N TYR A 223 -1.67 8.27 13.03
CA TYR A 223 -2.58 8.99 13.92
C TYR A 223 -2.30 10.50 13.94
N ASN A 224 -1.03 10.91 13.97
CA ASN A 224 -0.67 12.33 14.05
C ASN A 224 -1.00 13.08 12.76
N ASP A 225 -0.80 12.46 11.60
CA ASP A 225 -0.99 13.10 10.31
C ASP A 225 -2.47 13.10 9.89
N TRP A 226 -3.20 11.99 10.13
CA TRP A 226 -4.52 11.79 9.55
C TRP A 226 -5.67 11.83 10.56
N ARG A 227 -5.40 11.68 11.85
CA ARG A 227 -6.41 11.68 12.93
C ARG A 227 -7.57 10.68 12.74
N LEU A 228 -7.29 9.57 12.09
CA LEU A 228 -8.19 8.43 11.95
C LEU A 228 -7.76 7.28 12.88
N PRO A 229 -8.69 6.41 13.29
CA PRO A 229 -8.33 5.16 13.95
C PRO A 229 -7.34 4.38 13.11
N VAL A 230 -6.32 3.80 13.75
CA VAL A 230 -5.28 3.01 13.10
C VAL A 230 -5.50 1.55 13.43
N PHE A 231 -5.48 0.69 12.42
CA PHE A 231 -5.75 -0.72 12.54
C PHE A 231 -4.66 -1.55 11.85
N PRO A 232 -3.56 -1.92 12.52
CA PRO A 232 -2.64 -2.93 12.01
C PRO A 232 -3.38 -4.27 11.93
N ILE A 233 -3.59 -4.79 10.71
CA ILE A 233 -4.36 -6.02 10.49
C ILE A 233 -3.48 -7.22 10.16
N GLU A 234 -2.23 -6.97 9.79
CA GLU A 234 -1.23 -8.00 9.59
C GLU A 234 0.07 -7.58 10.26
N ASN A 235 0.63 -8.49 11.05
CA ASN A 235 1.96 -8.36 11.63
C ASN A 235 2.55 -9.75 11.84
N GLY A 236 3.82 -9.93 11.53
CA GLY A 236 4.46 -11.22 11.65
C GLY A 236 5.88 -11.25 11.11
N ILE A 237 6.48 -12.43 11.09
CA ILE A 237 7.85 -12.67 10.72
C ILE A 237 7.95 -13.88 9.80
N GLY A 238 8.72 -13.75 8.71
CA GLY A 238 9.06 -14.85 7.81
C GLY A 238 10.40 -15.46 8.19
N VAL A 239 10.43 -16.78 8.36
CA VAL A 239 11.63 -17.56 8.66
C VAL A 239 11.64 -18.85 7.85
N ILE A 240 12.81 -19.49 7.76
CA ILE A 240 12.95 -20.84 7.19
C ILE A 240 12.83 -21.86 8.33
N GLU A 241 11.85 -22.73 8.22
CA GLU A 241 11.61 -23.79 9.20
C GLU A 241 11.75 -25.17 8.56
N SER A 242 12.23 -26.12 9.36
CA SER A 242 12.25 -27.51 8.99
C SER A 242 11.38 -28.30 9.98
N TRP A 243 10.34 -28.93 9.47
CA TRP A 243 9.47 -29.78 10.28
C TRP A 243 9.70 -31.27 9.95
N ASP A 244 9.86 -32.09 10.97
CA ASP A 244 10.10 -33.53 10.86
C ASP A 244 8.80 -34.34 10.64
N GLY A 245 7.65 -33.68 10.63
CA GLY A 245 6.32 -34.31 10.44
C GLY A 245 5.70 -34.90 11.70
N VAL A 246 6.35 -34.81 12.84
CA VAL A 246 5.93 -35.47 14.09
C VAL A 246 5.92 -34.49 15.28
N ASN A 247 7.03 -33.80 15.53
CA ASN A 247 7.17 -32.98 16.73
C ASN A 247 6.61 -31.57 16.49
N MET A 248 6.15 -30.96 17.57
CA MET A 248 5.75 -29.55 17.54
C MET A 248 6.98 -28.67 17.36
N ILE A 249 6.87 -27.65 16.50
CA ILE A 249 7.90 -26.62 16.35
C ILE A 249 7.75 -25.64 17.51
N GLU A 250 8.82 -25.44 18.27
CA GLU A 250 8.90 -24.39 19.28
C GLU A 250 8.95 -23.01 18.59
N ASP A 251 8.06 -22.10 18.97
CA ASP A 251 7.80 -20.85 18.25
C ASP A 251 8.29 -19.60 19.02
N ASP A 252 9.31 -19.77 19.84
CA ASP A 252 9.84 -18.73 20.71
C ASP A 252 10.21 -17.45 19.95
N TYR A 253 10.81 -17.57 18.77
CA TYR A 253 11.22 -16.44 17.96
C TYR A 253 10.02 -15.61 17.43
N ARG A 254 8.86 -16.23 17.11
CA ARG A 254 7.64 -15.48 16.76
C ARG A 254 7.01 -14.87 17.99
N ILE A 255 7.03 -15.57 19.12
CA ILE A 255 6.55 -15.04 20.41
C ILE A 255 7.36 -13.81 20.79
N ASP A 256 8.69 -13.86 20.67
CA ASP A 256 9.57 -12.74 20.97
C ASP A 256 9.33 -11.56 20.01
N TYR A 257 9.20 -11.84 18.71
CA TYR A 257 8.84 -10.82 17.72
C TYR A 257 7.55 -10.09 18.10
N HIS A 258 6.48 -10.84 18.40
CA HIS A 258 5.20 -10.22 18.76
C HIS A 258 5.28 -9.49 20.10
N ARG A 259 6.02 -10.00 21.07
CA ARG A 259 6.23 -9.33 22.37
C ARG A 259 6.89 -7.96 22.21
N GLU A 260 7.80 -7.83 21.25
CA GLU A 260 8.47 -6.55 20.97
C GLU A 260 7.58 -5.57 20.17
N HIS A 261 6.63 -6.08 19.37
CA HIS A 261 5.76 -5.25 18.52
C HIS A 261 4.42 -4.87 19.16
N ILE A 262 3.99 -5.54 20.22
CA ILE A 262 2.75 -5.25 20.97
C ILE A 262 3.06 -4.49 22.25
#